data_7b8795832cfbc6db57ecdbb964a2f200
#
_entry.id   7b8795832cfbc6db57ecdbb964a2f200
#
_cell.length_a   1.000
_cell.length_b   1.000
_cell.length_c   1.000
_cell.angle_alpha   90.00
_cell.angle_beta   90.00
_cell.angle_gamma   90.00
#
_symmetry.space_group_name_H-M   'P 1'
#
loop_
_entity.id
_entity.type
_entity.pdbx_description
1 polymer ?
#
loop_
_entity_poly.entity_id
_entity_poly.type
_entity_poly.pdbx_seq_one_letter_code
_entity_poly.pdbx_strand_id
1 'polypeptide(L)'
;MKLIHYTLRNLFVPILVIFAAWGCVFCLMILHEVEDETNDSLENYKEIIIRSALADSTLLKDHVDIMTRYYIREVPESEAKLDKDEFYDTTVYIEIEQEYEPVRALRTYFMTKDRKFYELTLELSTLEQEDMIETIIWSMAVLYIALISCILFVIHRGFKRSFKPLYKLLSWLKSFQVGKYNPPLNNPTPIEEFKILNETVQESVNQSDKLYNKQRHFVENAAHVLQTPLAVCMNKLELLSEHP
;
A
#
# COMPACT_ATOMS: atom_id res chain seq x y z
N MET A 1 -4.12 -19.10 -15.18
CA MET A 1 -4.26 -17.91 -14.27
C MET A 1 -4.81 -16.77 -15.09
N LYS A 2 -5.88 -16.07 -14.67
CA LYS A 2 -6.42 -14.95 -15.46
C LYS A 2 -5.44 -13.77 -15.37
N LEU A 3 -5.19 -13.07 -16.49
CA LEU A 3 -4.28 -11.91 -16.58
C LEU A 3 -4.51 -10.89 -15.46
N ILE A 4 -5.78 -10.64 -15.12
CA ILE A 4 -6.19 -9.73 -14.05
C ILE A 4 -5.57 -10.12 -12.68
N HIS A 5 -5.57 -11.41 -12.33
CA HIS A 5 -5.02 -11.87 -11.06
C HIS A 5 -3.50 -11.75 -10.99
N TYR A 6 -2.84 -11.99 -12.12
CA TYR A 6 -1.39 -11.83 -12.24
C TYR A 6 -0.97 -10.36 -12.04
N THR A 7 -1.65 -9.45 -12.75
CA THR A 7 -1.35 -8.01 -12.67
C THR A 7 -1.67 -7.43 -11.30
N LEU A 8 -2.82 -7.82 -10.72
CA LEU A 8 -3.19 -7.40 -9.35
C LEU A 8 -2.15 -7.84 -8.32
N ARG A 9 -1.67 -9.08 -8.39
CA ARG A 9 -0.66 -9.59 -7.46
C ARG A 9 0.66 -8.82 -7.58
N ASN A 10 1.08 -8.52 -8.81
CA ASN A 10 2.33 -7.78 -9.03
C ASN A 10 2.25 -6.30 -8.61
N LEU A 11 1.07 -5.70 -8.63
CA LEU A 11 0.85 -4.34 -8.13
C LEU A 11 0.64 -4.29 -6.62
N PHE A 12 0.02 -5.31 -6.05
CA PHE A 12 -0.29 -5.38 -4.62
C PHE A 12 0.98 -5.35 -3.75
N VAL A 13 1.98 -6.16 -4.10
CA VAL A 13 3.21 -6.28 -3.30
C VAL A 13 3.98 -4.97 -3.20
N PRO A 14 4.29 -4.25 -4.32
CA PRO A 14 4.96 -2.95 -4.21
C PRO A 14 4.15 -1.91 -3.45
N ILE A 15 2.83 -1.86 -3.66
CA ILE A 15 1.95 -0.94 -2.93
C ILE A 15 2.03 -1.21 -1.43
N LEU A 16 1.90 -2.47 -1.02
CA LEU A 16 1.97 -2.86 0.39
C LEU A 16 3.33 -2.52 1.02
N VAL A 17 4.44 -2.75 0.30
CA VAL A 17 5.79 -2.41 0.77
C VAL A 17 5.95 -0.90 0.95
N ILE A 18 5.48 -0.09 -0.01
CA ILE A 18 5.53 1.37 0.08
C ILE A 18 4.73 1.87 1.27
N PHE A 19 3.49 1.37 1.46
CA PHE A 19 2.66 1.77 2.60
C PHE A 19 3.25 1.32 3.94
N ALA A 20 3.83 0.11 4.01
CA ALA A 20 4.49 -0.36 5.22
C ALA A 20 5.74 0.48 5.56
N ALA A 21 6.58 0.78 4.57
CA ALA A 21 7.75 1.63 4.76
C ALA A 21 7.36 3.04 5.21
N TRP A 22 6.36 3.64 4.57
CA TRP A 22 5.86 4.96 4.94
C TRP A 22 5.22 4.97 6.32
N GLY A 23 4.47 3.92 6.68
CA GLY A 23 3.90 3.75 8.01
C GLY A 23 4.98 3.64 9.10
N CYS A 24 6.06 2.88 8.87
CA CYS A 24 7.20 2.81 9.77
C CYS A 24 7.87 4.17 9.98
N VAL A 25 8.14 4.90 8.89
CA VAL A 25 8.75 6.24 8.97
C VAL A 25 7.85 7.18 9.77
N PHE A 26 6.55 7.16 9.52
CA PHE A 26 5.59 8.01 10.23
C PHE A 26 5.50 7.69 11.72
N CYS A 27 5.48 6.39 12.09
CA CYS A 27 5.52 5.99 13.50
C CYS A 27 6.80 6.47 14.21
N LEU A 28 7.96 6.31 13.56
CA LEU A 28 9.22 6.79 14.12
C LEU A 28 9.25 8.31 14.30
N MET A 29 8.68 9.06 13.35
CA MET A 29 8.57 10.51 13.45
C MET A 29 7.68 10.95 14.63
N ILE A 30 6.52 10.30 14.80
CA ILE A 30 5.62 10.63 15.93
C ILE A 30 6.28 10.33 17.27
N LEU A 31 6.93 9.17 17.40
CA LEU A 31 7.60 8.80 18.65
C LEU A 31 8.71 9.79 18.99
N HIS A 32 9.48 10.22 18.00
CA HIS A 32 10.54 11.23 18.20
C HIS A 32 9.96 12.59 18.57
N GLU A 33 8.92 13.05 17.88
CA GLU A 33 8.26 14.32 18.14
C GLU A 33 7.66 14.38 19.55
N VAL A 34 7.02 13.29 20.00
CA VAL A 34 6.45 13.22 21.37
C VAL A 34 7.56 13.24 22.42
N GLU A 35 8.68 12.57 22.19
CA GLU A 35 9.84 12.59 23.09
C GLU A 35 10.44 14.00 23.17
N ASP A 36 10.64 14.67 22.04
CA ASP A 36 11.18 16.04 21.99
C ASP A 36 10.25 17.04 22.69
N GLU A 37 8.94 17.02 22.43
CA GLU A 37 7.94 17.88 23.07
C GLU A 37 7.90 17.67 24.59
N THR A 38 8.08 16.41 25.04
CA THR A 38 8.14 16.09 26.47
C THR A 38 9.40 16.66 27.14
N ASN A 39 10.54 16.52 26.48
CA ASN A 39 11.80 17.08 26.95
C ASN A 39 11.73 18.62 27.02
N ASP A 40 11.19 19.26 25.98
CA ASP A 40 10.99 20.72 25.96
C ASP A 40 10.05 21.19 27.08
N SER A 41 9.00 20.44 27.35
CA SER A 41 8.09 20.72 28.47
C SER A 41 8.81 20.63 29.80
N LEU A 42 9.63 19.61 30.04
CA LEU A 42 10.45 19.46 31.25
C LEU A 42 11.46 20.61 31.40
N GLU A 43 12.09 21.05 30.30
CA GLU A 43 13.00 22.21 30.33
C GLU A 43 12.28 23.50 30.72
N ASN A 44 11.10 23.74 30.18
CA ASN A 44 10.27 24.87 30.51
C ASN A 44 9.89 24.88 32.01
N TYR A 45 9.44 23.74 32.52
CA TYR A 45 9.13 23.60 33.95
C TYR A 45 10.37 23.77 34.83
N LYS A 46 11.52 23.22 34.43
CA LYS A 46 12.81 23.45 35.12
C LYS A 46 13.09 24.92 35.29
N GLU A 47 13.01 25.70 34.19
CA GLU A 47 13.26 27.14 34.25
C GLU A 47 12.32 27.89 35.22
N ILE A 48 11.03 27.57 35.16
CA ILE A 48 10.01 28.19 36.00
C ILE A 48 10.29 27.87 37.48
N ILE A 49 10.57 26.62 37.82
CA ILE A 49 10.81 26.16 39.18
C ILE A 49 12.09 26.77 39.73
N ILE A 50 13.20 26.73 38.98
CA ILE A 50 14.47 27.31 39.42
C ILE A 50 14.34 28.84 39.64
N ARG A 51 13.69 29.57 38.73
CA ARG A 51 13.45 30.99 38.86
C ARG A 51 12.61 31.31 40.12
N SER A 52 11.58 30.51 40.39
CA SER A 52 10.72 30.65 41.55
C SER A 52 11.48 30.36 42.86
N ALA A 53 12.27 29.27 42.88
CA ALA A 53 13.09 28.89 44.02
C ALA A 53 14.20 29.93 44.35
N LEU A 54 14.78 30.57 43.33
CA LEU A 54 15.75 31.64 43.48
C LEU A 54 15.12 32.97 43.95
N ALA A 55 13.84 33.18 43.68
CA ALA A 55 13.10 34.37 44.14
C ALA A 55 12.61 34.23 45.58
N ASP A 56 12.13 33.04 45.97
CA ASP A 56 11.61 32.75 47.29
C ASP A 56 12.10 31.40 47.81
N SER A 57 13.00 31.42 48.79
CA SER A 57 13.57 30.21 49.39
C SER A 57 12.54 29.35 50.16
N THR A 58 11.35 29.85 50.42
CA THR A 58 10.26 29.05 51.03
C THR A 58 9.66 28.04 50.08
N LEU A 59 9.90 28.20 48.77
CA LEU A 59 9.45 27.33 47.69
C LEU A 59 10.42 26.15 47.42
N LEU A 60 11.54 26.10 48.15
CA LEU A 60 12.47 24.94 48.10
C LEU A 60 11.86 23.73 48.85
N LYS A 61 10.74 23.24 48.34
CA LYS A 61 9.99 22.09 48.88
C LYS A 61 9.52 21.19 47.74
N ASP A 62 9.38 19.94 48.10
CA ASP A 62 8.79 18.97 47.20
C ASP A 62 7.35 19.34 46.86
N HIS A 63 7.00 19.19 45.60
CA HIS A 63 5.65 19.38 45.10
C HIS A 63 5.20 18.13 44.35
N VAL A 64 4.05 17.65 44.75
CA VAL A 64 3.45 16.47 44.12
C VAL A 64 2.06 16.84 43.62
N ASP A 65 1.91 16.92 42.32
CA ASP A 65 0.61 17.03 41.63
C ASP A 65 0.37 15.80 40.77
N ILE A 66 -0.82 15.65 40.22
CA ILE A 66 -1.19 14.49 39.44
C ILE A 66 -0.32 14.38 38.18
N MET A 67 -0.07 15.49 37.49
CA MET A 67 0.68 15.49 36.19
C MET A 67 2.15 15.81 36.32
N THR A 68 2.53 16.61 37.30
CA THR A 68 3.90 17.10 37.45
C THR A 68 4.35 16.96 38.87
N ARG A 69 5.46 16.30 39.08
CA ARG A 69 6.09 16.16 40.40
C ARG A 69 7.47 16.71 40.33
N TYR A 70 7.89 17.40 41.38
CA TYR A 70 9.28 17.78 41.51
C TYR A 70 9.77 17.65 42.95
N TYR A 71 11.02 17.26 43.08
CA TYR A 71 11.72 17.08 44.33
C TYR A 71 12.96 17.96 44.34
N ILE A 72 13.15 18.68 45.41
CA ILE A 72 14.34 19.56 45.58
C ILE A 72 15.13 19.04 46.78
N ARG A 73 16.36 18.61 46.54
CA ARG A 73 17.24 18.05 47.55
C ARG A 73 18.54 18.85 47.63
N GLU A 74 18.95 19.29 48.87
CA GLU A 74 20.27 19.89 49.07
C GLU A 74 21.37 18.84 48.91
N VAL A 75 22.39 19.10 48.07
CA VAL A 75 23.48 18.17 47.76
C VAL A 75 24.82 18.86 48.01
N PRO A 76 25.87 18.10 48.35
CA PRO A 76 27.22 18.65 48.49
C PRO A 76 27.79 19.07 47.13
N GLU A 77 28.68 20.08 47.14
CA GLU A 77 29.33 20.62 45.93
C GLU A 77 29.99 19.53 45.07
N SER A 78 30.49 18.47 45.69
CA SER A 78 31.15 17.35 45.03
C SER A 78 30.23 16.48 44.14
N GLU A 79 28.90 16.53 44.38
CA GLU A 79 27.88 15.81 43.65
C GLU A 79 27.17 16.67 42.60
N ALA A 80 27.26 18.00 42.73
CA ALA A 80 26.55 18.94 41.84
C ALA A 80 27.23 19.04 40.48
N LYS A 81 26.51 18.56 39.45
CA LYS A 81 26.92 18.63 38.02
C LYS A 81 26.17 19.76 37.33
N LEU A 82 26.58 21.02 37.59
CA LEU A 82 25.87 22.23 37.18
C LEU A 82 25.59 22.38 35.65
N ASP A 83 26.31 21.67 34.79
CA ASP A 83 26.24 21.84 33.35
C ASP A 83 25.59 20.61 32.66
N LYS A 84 24.88 19.75 33.38
CA LYS A 84 24.37 18.51 32.81
C LYS A 84 22.92 18.27 33.23
N ASP A 85 22.03 18.45 32.26
CA ASP A 85 20.66 17.95 32.35
C ASP A 85 20.64 16.47 31.95
N GLU A 86 19.99 15.66 32.75
CA GLU A 86 19.91 14.20 32.52
C GLU A 86 18.43 13.81 32.40
N PHE A 87 18.02 13.41 31.14
CA PHE A 87 16.70 12.92 30.88
C PHE A 87 16.69 11.39 30.97
N TYR A 88 15.70 10.85 31.65
CA TYR A 88 15.53 9.38 31.74
C TYR A 88 14.08 8.99 31.94
N ASP A 89 13.74 7.78 31.47
CA ASP A 89 12.42 7.20 31.69
C ASP A 89 12.42 6.37 32.96
N THR A 90 11.35 6.48 33.75
CA THR A 90 11.14 5.69 34.96
C THR A 90 9.65 5.45 35.19
N THR A 91 9.34 4.69 36.22
CA THR A 91 7.96 4.43 36.64
C THR A 91 7.77 4.86 38.08
N VAL A 92 6.67 5.55 38.36
CA VAL A 92 6.33 6.03 39.69
C VAL A 92 5.01 5.40 40.14
N TYR A 93 4.98 4.94 41.39
CA TYR A 93 3.75 4.40 41.98
C TYR A 93 2.82 5.52 42.42
N ILE A 94 1.57 5.50 41.93
CA ILE A 94 0.53 6.45 42.30
C ILE A 94 -0.40 5.81 43.33
N GLU A 95 -0.40 6.34 44.55
CA GLU A 95 -1.21 5.76 45.63
C GLU A 95 -2.71 5.87 45.38
N ILE A 96 -3.17 6.88 44.67
CA ILE A 96 -4.60 7.10 44.36
C ILE A 96 -5.14 6.03 43.41
N GLU A 97 -4.35 5.66 42.41
CA GLU A 97 -4.73 4.72 41.36
C GLU A 97 -4.25 3.27 41.65
N GLN A 98 -3.35 3.13 42.62
CA GLN A 98 -2.71 1.87 43.00
C GLN A 98 -1.97 1.17 41.85
N GLU A 99 -1.45 1.97 40.90
CA GLU A 99 -0.74 1.51 39.70
C GLU A 99 0.60 2.23 39.54
N TYR A 100 1.48 1.62 38.75
CA TYR A 100 2.74 2.25 38.31
C TYR A 100 2.52 2.96 37.01
N GLU A 101 2.77 4.28 37.01
CA GLU A 101 2.70 5.08 35.79
C GLU A 101 4.08 5.33 35.19
N PRO A 102 4.20 5.29 33.87
CA PRO A 102 5.41 5.70 33.19
C PRO A 102 5.55 7.25 33.28
N VAL A 103 6.76 7.68 33.60
CA VAL A 103 7.09 9.10 33.69
C VAL A 103 8.41 9.37 32.99
N ARG A 104 8.49 10.52 32.32
CA ARG A 104 9.75 11.09 31.84
C ARG A 104 10.31 11.99 32.93
N ALA A 105 11.56 11.80 33.31
CA ALA A 105 12.20 12.55 34.37
C ALA A 105 13.37 13.36 33.85
N LEU A 106 13.52 14.56 34.43
CA LEU A 106 14.67 15.44 34.23
C LEU A 106 15.36 15.65 35.57
N ARG A 107 16.64 15.33 35.63
CA ARG A 107 17.52 15.65 36.77
C ARG A 107 18.46 16.77 36.37
N THR A 108 18.47 17.82 37.19
CA THR A 108 19.35 18.99 37.01
C THR A 108 19.85 19.49 38.34
N TYR A 109 20.90 20.30 38.31
CA TYR A 109 21.51 20.89 39.51
C TYR A 109 21.56 22.41 39.38
N PHE A 110 21.26 23.12 40.45
CA PHE A 110 21.35 24.58 40.48
C PHE A 110 21.92 25.07 41.79
N MET A 111 22.46 26.28 41.75
CA MET A 111 23.04 26.94 42.93
C MET A 111 22.19 28.15 43.32
N THR A 112 21.91 28.27 44.63
CA THR A 112 21.23 29.45 45.22
C THR A 112 22.20 30.58 45.50
N LYS A 113 21.67 31.78 45.83
CA LYS A 113 22.46 32.97 46.20
C LYS A 113 23.34 32.71 47.41
N ASP A 114 22.97 31.81 48.30
CA ASP A 114 23.69 31.43 49.51
C ASP A 114 24.80 30.38 49.25
N ARG A 115 25.16 30.14 47.99
CA ARG A 115 26.13 29.14 47.55
C ARG A 115 25.82 27.71 48.00
N LYS A 116 24.55 27.38 48.16
CA LYS A 116 24.07 26.02 48.37
C LYS A 116 23.68 25.39 47.04
N PHE A 117 24.04 24.11 46.90
CA PHE A 117 23.72 23.33 45.70
C PHE A 117 22.49 22.47 45.95
N TYR A 118 21.61 22.45 44.96
CA TYR A 118 20.39 21.66 44.99
C TYR A 118 20.27 20.81 43.75
N GLU A 119 19.81 19.57 43.94
CA GLU A 119 19.34 18.68 42.88
C GLU A 119 17.85 18.91 42.72
N LEU A 120 17.41 19.16 41.50
CA LEU A 120 16.02 19.20 41.08
C LEU A 120 15.73 17.97 40.24
N THR A 121 14.82 17.16 40.70
CA THR A 121 14.25 16.05 39.90
C THR A 121 12.82 16.39 39.55
N LEU A 122 12.55 16.50 38.27
CA LEU A 122 11.23 16.73 37.69
C LEU A 122 10.71 15.44 37.08
N GLU A 123 9.44 15.13 37.31
CA GLU A 123 8.76 13.98 36.75
C GLU A 123 7.46 14.44 36.07
N LEU A 124 7.30 14.08 34.81
CA LEU A 124 6.10 14.34 34.02
C LEU A 124 5.45 13.01 33.59
N SER A 125 4.18 12.83 33.92
CA SER A 125 3.44 11.63 33.49
C SER A 125 3.34 11.59 31.96
N THR A 126 3.64 10.42 31.39
CA THR A 126 3.54 10.16 29.94
C THR A 126 2.31 9.33 29.59
N LEU A 127 1.45 9.03 30.54
CA LEU A 127 0.28 8.16 30.36
C LEU A 127 -0.67 8.68 29.27
N GLU A 128 -1.04 9.96 29.33
CA GLU A 128 -1.91 10.57 28.33
C GLU A 128 -1.26 10.57 26.93
N GLN A 129 0.06 10.67 26.87
CA GLN A 129 0.80 10.63 25.61
C GLN A 129 0.82 9.22 25.03
N GLU A 130 0.95 8.17 25.85
CA GLU A 130 0.87 6.77 25.41
C GLU A 130 -0.50 6.45 24.83
N ASP A 131 -1.59 6.86 25.48
CA ASP A 131 -2.95 6.70 25.00
C ASP A 131 -3.19 7.45 23.67
N MET A 132 -2.63 8.65 23.55
CA MET A 132 -2.68 9.42 22.30
C MET A 132 -1.92 8.71 21.18
N ILE A 133 -0.72 8.22 21.43
CA ILE A 133 0.10 7.48 20.47
C ILE A 133 -0.65 6.22 20.01
N GLU A 134 -1.21 5.46 20.95
CA GLU A 134 -1.99 4.25 20.62
C GLU A 134 -3.18 4.60 19.73
N THR A 135 -3.94 5.64 20.06
CA THR A 135 -5.07 6.12 19.26
C THR A 135 -4.65 6.54 17.85
N ILE A 136 -3.52 7.25 17.71
CA ILE A 136 -2.97 7.66 16.42
C ILE A 136 -2.56 6.44 15.60
N ILE A 137 -1.86 5.47 16.19
CA ILE A 137 -1.42 4.25 15.51
C ILE A 137 -2.64 3.45 15.01
N TRP A 138 -3.68 3.26 15.83
CA TRP A 138 -4.90 2.57 15.43
C TRP A 138 -5.66 3.30 14.33
N SER A 139 -5.80 4.62 14.44
CA SER A 139 -6.47 5.43 13.42
C SER A 139 -5.74 5.37 12.07
N MET A 140 -4.42 5.40 12.11
CA MET A 140 -3.56 5.28 10.93
C MET A 140 -3.67 3.88 10.31
N ALA A 141 -3.68 2.82 11.11
CA ALA A 141 -3.85 1.45 10.63
C ALA A 141 -5.21 1.28 9.89
N VAL A 142 -6.29 1.80 10.47
CA VAL A 142 -7.62 1.79 9.84
C VAL A 142 -7.61 2.58 8.52
N LEU A 143 -7.00 3.76 8.51
CA LEU A 143 -6.88 4.60 7.32
C LEU A 143 -6.11 3.87 6.21
N TYR A 144 -4.99 3.23 6.52
CA TYR A 144 -4.20 2.47 5.55
C TYR A 144 -4.96 1.28 4.97
N ILE A 145 -5.66 0.52 5.82
CA ILE A 145 -6.50 -0.60 5.35
C ILE A 145 -7.59 -0.11 4.41
N ALA A 146 -8.25 0.99 4.75
CA ALA A 146 -9.27 1.60 3.92
C ALA A 146 -8.70 2.08 2.57
N LEU A 147 -7.54 2.75 2.59
CA LEU A 147 -6.85 3.24 1.40
C LEU A 147 -6.42 2.10 0.47
N ILE A 148 -5.77 1.07 1.00
CA ILE A 148 -5.35 -0.11 0.23
C ILE A 148 -6.57 -0.81 -0.38
N SER A 149 -7.65 -0.98 0.40
CA SER A 149 -8.89 -1.58 -0.09
C SER A 149 -9.52 -0.76 -1.22
N CYS A 150 -9.54 0.56 -1.09
CA CYS A 150 -10.03 1.47 -2.12
C CYS A 150 -9.20 1.39 -3.40
N ILE A 151 -7.87 1.42 -3.28
CA ILE A 151 -6.94 1.31 -4.41
C ILE A 151 -7.15 -0.02 -5.14
N LEU A 152 -7.20 -1.14 -4.41
CA LEU A 152 -7.41 -2.47 -5.00
C LEU A 152 -8.78 -2.56 -5.69
N PHE A 153 -9.83 -1.98 -5.11
CA PHE A 153 -11.15 -1.95 -5.71
C PHE A 153 -11.16 -1.15 -7.03
N VAL A 154 -10.56 0.04 -7.04
CA VAL A 154 -10.48 0.89 -8.24
C VAL A 154 -9.66 0.19 -9.33
N ILE A 155 -8.50 -0.37 -8.99
CA ILE A 155 -7.65 -1.11 -9.93
C ILE A 155 -8.41 -2.32 -10.48
N HIS A 156 -9.03 -3.15 -9.63
CA HIS A 156 -9.79 -4.33 -10.08
C HIS A 156 -10.92 -3.96 -11.04
N ARG A 157 -11.69 -2.91 -10.72
CA ARG A 157 -12.78 -2.43 -11.57
C ARG A 157 -12.26 -1.84 -12.88
N GLY A 158 -11.19 -1.05 -12.82
CA GLY A 158 -10.53 -0.45 -13.99
C GLY A 158 -10.02 -1.51 -14.95
N PHE A 159 -9.26 -2.48 -14.46
CA PHE A 159 -8.76 -3.59 -15.28
C PHE A 159 -9.89 -4.41 -15.90
N LYS A 160 -10.90 -4.79 -15.10
CA LYS A 160 -12.04 -5.56 -15.62
C LYS A 160 -12.76 -4.83 -16.75
N ARG A 161 -12.90 -3.51 -16.66
CA ARG A 161 -13.52 -2.68 -17.69
C ARG A 161 -12.63 -2.53 -18.92
N SER A 162 -11.36 -2.25 -18.73
CA SER A 162 -10.39 -2.02 -19.80
C SER A 162 -10.11 -3.29 -20.63
N PHE A 163 -10.06 -4.46 -20.00
CA PHE A 163 -9.79 -5.72 -20.71
C PHE A 163 -11.04 -6.45 -21.23
N LYS A 164 -12.24 -5.93 -20.96
CA LYS A 164 -13.48 -6.50 -21.48
C LYS A 164 -13.48 -6.64 -23.02
N PRO A 165 -13.02 -5.63 -23.81
CA PRO A 165 -12.92 -5.75 -25.27
C PRO A 165 -12.00 -6.87 -25.72
N LEU A 166 -10.85 -7.06 -25.06
CA LEU A 166 -9.91 -8.12 -25.38
C LEU A 166 -10.53 -9.51 -25.19
N TYR A 167 -11.22 -9.73 -24.09
CA TYR A 167 -11.91 -11.01 -23.84
C TYR A 167 -13.03 -11.26 -24.84
N LYS A 168 -13.73 -10.21 -25.29
CA LYS A 168 -14.76 -10.30 -26.32
C LYS A 168 -14.17 -10.70 -27.67
N LEU A 169 -13.04 -10.08 -28.06
CA LEU A 169 -12.30 -10.44 -29.27
C LEU A 169 -11.83 -11.90 -29.22
N LEU A 170 -11.22 -12.33 -28.12
CA LEU A 170 -10.76 -13.71 -27.94
C LEU A 170 -11.92 -14.73 -28.00
N SER A 171 -13.07 -14.38 -27.42
CA SER A 171 -14.25 -15.23 -27.48
C SER A 171 -14.79 -15.37 -28.92
N TRP A 172 -14.84 -14.24 -29.65
CA TRP A 172 -15.25 -14.21 -31.05
C TRP A 172 -14.28 -15.03 -31.91
N LEU A 173 -12.96 -14.84 -31.74
CA LEU A 173 -11.95 -15.57 -32.50
C LEU A 173 -11.99 -17.09 -32.23
N LYS A 174 -12.29 -17.50 -30.99
CA LYS A 174 -12.48 -18.93 -30.66
C LYS A 174 -13.72 -19.56 -31.33
N SER A 175 -14.76 -18.77 -31.58
CA SER A 175 -15.97 -19.23 -32.23
C SER A 175 -15.90 -19.17 -33.76
N PHE A 176 -14.88 -18.49 -34.31
CA PHE A 176 -14.69 -18.33 -35.75
C PHE A 176 -14.40 -19.66 -36.45
N GLN A 177 -15.09 -19.92 -37.55
CA GLN A 177 -14.90 -21.11 -38.37
C GLN A 177 -14.75 -20.70 -39.83
N VAL A 178 -13.60 -21.03 -40.43
CA VAL A 178 -13.32 -20.74 -41.85
C VAL A 178 -14.32 -21.48 -42.76
N GLY A 179 -14.84 -20.79 -43.74
CA GLY A 179 -15.80 -21.33 -44.69
C GLY A 179 -17.24 -21.49 -44.17
N LYS A 180 -17.53 -20.97 -42.96
CA LYS A 180 -18.89 -20.91 -42.43
C LYS A 180 -19.30 -19.45 -42.18
N TYR A 181 -20.58 -19.23 -42.00
CA TYR A 181 -21.08 -17.93 -41.61
C TYR A 181 -20.64 -17.58 -40.21
N ASN A 182 -19.92 -16.49 -40.09
CA ASN A 182 -19.47 -15.93 -38.80
C ASN A 182 -20.11 -14.55 -38.64
N PRO A 183 -20.71 -14.25 -37.47
CA PRO A 183 -21.24 -12.91 -37.21
C PRO A 183 -20.11 -11.88 -37.18
N PRO A 184 -20.36 -10.64 -37.66
CA PRO A 184 -19.32 -9.58 -37.62
C PRO A 184 -18.90 -9.26 -36.19
N LEU A 185 -17.62 -8.93 -36.02
CA LEU A 185 -17.07 -8.52 -34.72
C LEU A 185 -17.63 -7.13 -34.37
N ASN A 186 -18.59 -7.08 -33.47
CA ASN A 186 -19.07 -5.83 -32.89
C ASN A 186 -18.45 -5.63 -31.51
N ASN A 187 -17.27 -5.02 -31.46
CA ASN A 187 -16.47 -4.82 -30.24
C ASN A 187 -16.02 -3.36 -30.07
N PRO A 188 -16.94 -2.41 -29.86
CA PRO A 188 -16.58 -1.02 -29.67
C PRO A 188 -15.74 -0.84 -28.40
N THR A 189 -14.63 -0.12 -28.53
CA THR A 189 -13.71 0.16 -27.44
C THR A 189 -13.19 1.59 -27.54
N PRO A 190 -13.01 2.31 -26.42
CA PRO A 190 -12.36 3.62 -26.40
C PRO A 190 -10.83 3.51 -26.46
N ILE A 191 -10.27 2.31 -26.30
CA ILE A 191 -8.82 2.08 -26.25
C ILE A 191 -8.33 1.85 -27.69
N GLU A 192 -7.41 2.70 -28.16
CA GLU A 192 -6.98 2.73 -29.53
C GLU A 192 -6.25 1.44 -29.94
N GLU A 193 -5.42 0.89 -29.07
CA GLU A 193 -4.71 -0.35 -29.31
C GLU A 193 -5.67 -1.56 -29.54
N PHE A 194 -6.76 -1.57 -28.82
CA PHE A 194 -7.79 -2.61 -29.01
C PHE A 194 -8.63 -2.36 -30.27
N LYS A 195 -8.76 -1.12 -30.71
CA LYS A 195 -9.43 -0.79 -31.98
C LYS A 195 -8.60 -1.29 -33.16
N ILE A 196 -7.30 -0.95 -33.16
CA ILE A 196 -6.35 -1.43 -34.17
C ILE A 196 -6.29 -2.97 -34.18
N LEU A 197 -6.24 -3.59 -32.98
CA LEU A 197 -6.23 -5.05 -32.88
C LEU A 197 -7.50 -5.69 -33.45
N ASN A 198 -8.69 -5.14 -33.17
CA ASN A 198 -9.94 -5.60 -33.73
C ASN A 198 -9.95 -5.54 -35.27
N GLU A 199 -9.51 -4.42 -35.84
CA GLU A 199 -9.44 -4.21 -37.29
C GLU A 199 -8.46 -5.19 -37.95
N THR A 200 -7.25 -5.32 -37.41
CA THR A 200 -6.21 -6.21 -37.93
C THR A 200 -6.64 -7.68 -37.88
N VAL A 201 -7.23 -8.13 -36.77
CA VAL A 201 -7.73 -9.49 -36.64
C VAL A 201 -8.88 -9.75 -37.60
N GLN A 202 -9.82 -8.83 -37.75
CA GLN A 202 -10.95 -8.95 -38.65
C GLN A 202 -10.50 -9.03 -40.13
N GLU A 203 -9.50 -8.20 -40.49
CA GLU A 203 -8.92 -8.22 -41.84
C GLU A 203 -8.22 -9.56 -42.12
N SER A 204 -7.38 -10.05 -41.20
CA SER A 204 -6.68 -11.33 -41.32
C SER A 204 -7.64 -12.53 -41.48
N VAL A 205 -8.70 -12.49 -40.68
CA VAL A 205 -9.73 -13.54 -40.75
C VAL A 205 -10.52 -13.49 -42.06
N ASN A 206 -10.91 -12.30 -42.52
CA ASN A 206 -11.59 -12.13 -43.79
C ASN A 206 -10.71 -12.56 -45.00
N GLN A 207 -9.41 -12.29 -44.89
CA GLN A 207 -8.46 -12.76 -45.92
C GLN A 207 -8.34 -14.30 -45.94
N SER A 208 -8.25 -14.89 -44.76
CA SER A 208 -8.21 -16.37 -44.61
C SER A 208 -9.48 -17.01 -45.18
N ASP A 209 -10.65 -16.46 -44.90
CA ASP A 209 -11.93 -16.96 -45.42
C ASP A 209 -12.03 -16.84 -46.93
N LYS A 210 -11.58 -15.69 -47.50
CA LYS A 210 -11.51 -15.51 -48.97
C LYS A 210 -10.58 -16.51 -49.63
N LEU A 211 -9.42 -16.80 -49.04
CA LEU A 211 -8.47 -17.78 -49.57
C LEU A 211 -9.06 -19.21 -49.52
N TYR A 212 -9.69 -19.56 -48.42
CA TYR A 212 -10.36 -20.86 -48.28
C TYR A 212 -11.46 -21.05 -49.33
N ASN A 213 -12.32 -20.06 -49.53
CA ASN A 213 -13.39 -20.13 -50.54
C ASN A 213 -12.83 -20.23 -51.97
N LYS A 214 -11.75 -19.51 -52.32
CA LYS A 214 -11.07 -19.65 -53.61
C LYS A 214 -10.51 -21.06 -53.80
N GLN A 215 -9.88 -21.62 -52.77
CA GLN A 215 -9.34 -22.98 -52.81
C GLN A 215 -10.46 -24.03 -52.98
N ARG A 216 -11.56 -23.86 -52.27
CA ARG A 216 -12.73 -24.72 -52.39
C ARG A 216 -13.31 -24.71 -53.78
N HIS A 217 -13.55 -23.52 -54.36
CA HIS A 217 -14.03 -23.39 -55.74
C HIS A 217 -13.06 -23.96 -56.75
N PHE A 218 -11.73 -23.82 -56.53
CA PHE A 218 -10.73 -24.44 -57.41
C PHE A 218 -10.85 -25.96 -57.38
N VAL A 219 -10.98 -26.59 -56.22
CA VAL A 219 -11.13 -28.05 -56.07
C VAL A 219 -12.45 -28.55 -56.68
N GLU A 220 -13.56 -27.84 -56.45
CA GLU A 220 -14.85 -28.17 -57.02
C GLU A 220 -14.82 -28.12 -58.57
N ASN A 221 -14.23 -27.05 -59.15
CA ASN A 221 -14.08 -26.91 -60.60
C ASN A 221 -13.13 -27.98 -61.17
N ALA A 222 -12.01 -28.26 -60.52
CA ALA A 222 -11.09 -29.31 -60.93
C ALA A 222 -11.74 -30.69 -60.91
N ALA A 223 -12.54 -30.98 -59.90
CA ALA A 223 -13.32 -32.25 -59.87
C ALA A 223 -14.30 -32.35 -61.01
N HIS A 224 -15.04 -31.28 -61.34
CA HIS A 224 -15.98 -31.31 -62.50
C HIS A 224 -15.26 -31.51 -63.85
N VAL A 225 -14.13 -30.79 -64.05
CA VAL A 225 -13.33 -30.94 -65.30
C VAL A 225 -12.73 -32.31 -65.43
N LEU A 226 -12.36 -32.97 -64.34
CA LEU A 226 -11.81 -34.31 -64.31
C LEU A 226 -12.88 -35.43 -64.46
N GLN A 227 -14.09 -35.18 -63.95
CA GLN A 227 -15.20 -36.17 -64.05
C GLN A 227 -15.55 -36.49 -65.49
N THR A 228 -15.59 -35.52 -66.40
CA THR A 228 -15.96 -35.70 -67.80
C THR A 228 -15.02 -36.66 -68.57
N PRO A 229 -13.69 -36.42 -68.60
CA PRO A 229 -12.75 -37.30 -69.26
C PRO A 229 -12.69 -38.73 -68.63
N LEU A 230 -12.82 -38.76 -67.27
CA LEU A 230 -12.84 -40.05 -66.57
C LEU A 230 -14.05 -40.90 -66.97
N ALA A 231 -15.24 -40.31 -67.06
CA ALA A 231 -16.44 -40.96 -67.50
C ALA A 231 -16.30 -41.46 -68.94
N VAL A 232 -15.67 -40.66 -69.83
CA VAL A 232 -15.39 -41.08 -71.22
C VAL A 232 -14.40 -42.26 -71.27
N CYS A 233 -13.36 -42.24 -70.45
CA CYS A 233 -12.41 -43.35 -70.35
C CYS A 233 -13.05 -44.61 -69.82
N MET A 234 -13.89 -44.52 -68.79
CA MET A 234 -14.62 -45.67 -68.26
C MET A 234 -15.58 -46.26 -69.25
N ASN A 235 -16.40 -45.46 -69.95
CA ASN A 235 -17.27 -45.94 -71.01
C ASN A 235 -16.51 -46.66 -72.16
N LYS A 236 -15.33 -46.13 -72.55
CA LYS A 236 -14.50 -46.81 -73.59
C LYS A 236 -13.91 -48.09 -73.06
N LEU A 237 -13.50 -48.20 -71.81
CA LEU A 237 -13.03 -49.48 -71.24
C LEU A 237 -14.14 -50.50 -71.09
N GLU A 238 -15.35 -50.08 -70.78
CA GLU A 238 -16.53 -50.95 -70.69
C GLU A 238 -16.90 -51.51 -72.06
N LEU A 239 -16.93 -50.67 -73.09
CA LEU A 239 -17.12 -51.12 -74.48
C LEU A 239 -16.05 -52.09 -74.97
N LEU A 240 -14.78 -51.95 -74.59
CA LEU A 240 -13.69 -52.84 -74.90
C LEU A 240 -13.75 -54.17 -74.13
N SER A 241 -14.41 -54.20 -72.96
CA SER A 241 -14.62 -55.42 -72.17
C SER A 241 -15.81 -56.23 -72.61
N GLU A 242 -16.77 -55.66 -73.37
CA GLU A 242 -17.94 -56.32 -73.90
C GLU A 242 -17.70 -56.93 -75.26
N HIS A 243 -16.60 -56.60 -75.99
CA HIS A 243 -16.19 -57.20 -77.24
C HIS A 243 -14.79 -57.82 -77.11
N PRO A 244 -14.67 -59.14 -76.82
CA PRO A 244 -13.39 -59.85 -76.83
C PRO A 244 -12.92 -60.13 -78.27
#